data_c992a85f9dd0ee261e26a5d695f80468
#
_entry.id   c992a85f9dd0ee261e26a5d695f80468
#
_cell.length_a   1.000
_cell.length_b   1.000
_cell.length_c   1.000
_cell.angle_alpha   90.00
_cell.angle_beta   90.00
_cell.angle_gamma   90.00
#
_symmetry.space_group_name_H-M   'P 1'
#
loop_
_entity.id
_entity.type
_entity.pdbx_description
1 polymer ?
#
loop_
_entity_poly.entity_id
_entity_poly.type
_entity_poly.pdbx_seq_one_letter_code
_entity_poly.pdbx_strand_id
1 'polypeptide(L)'
;MTVTAVRKDAEKLTMTVDAEFDASPEQVWSLWADPRKLERWWGPPTYPATFTSLDLRAGGKALYYMTSPDGERTPPGYWEILSVEPPRRIEMIDGFANADGTPNGDMPGPGALNVTIESIGEGRTRMSIENVFPDAAAMEQLLAMGQEEGMKQAVGQIDAILAEDHATIAR
;
A
#
# COMPACT_ATOMS: atom_id res chain seq x y z
N MET A 1 8.37 -11.58 -11.29
CA MET A 1 7.01 -11.26 -11.68
C MET A 1 6.22 -10.80 -10.50
N THR A 2 5.61 -9.68 -10.62
CA THR A 2 5.08 -9.00 -9.46
C THR A 2 3.57 -9.23 -9.30
N VAL A 3 2.75 -8.42 -9.97
CA VAL A 3 1.31 -8.54 -9.84
C VAL A 3 0.80 -9.75 -10.62
N THR A 4 0.09 -10.65 -9.93
CA THR A 4 -0.45 -11.87 -10.54
C THR A 4 -1.94 -11.77 -10.83
N ALA A 5 -2.67 -10.95 -10.06
CA ALA A 5 -4.10 -10.76 -10.27
C ALA A 5 -4.59 -9.46 -9.64
N VAL A 6 -5.65 -8.91 -10.22
CA VAL A 6 -6.45 -7.85 -9.61
C VAL A 6 -7.89 -8.35 -9.61
N ARG A 7 -8.49 -8.41 -8.43
CA ARG A 7 -9.86 -8.93 -8.27
C ARG A 7 -10.76 -7.83 -7.72
N LYS A 8 -11.86 -7.56 -8.39
CA LYS A 8 -12.84 -6.56 -7.96
C LYS A 8 -14.19 -7.26 -7.72
N ASP A 9 -14.82 -6.89 -6.59
CA ASP A 9 -16.14 -7.42 -6.23
C ASP A 9 -17.02 -6.23 -5.80
N ALA A 10 -17.95 -5.85 -6.69
CA ALA A 10 -18.82 -4.70 -6.45
C ALA A 10 -19.85 -4.96 -5.34
N GLU A 11 -20.20 -6.22 -5.08
CA GLU A 11 -21.13 -6.55 -4.00
C GLU A 11 -20.46 -6.42 -2.63
N LYS A 12 -19.20 -6.86 -2.53
CA LYS A 12 -18.42 -6.79 -1.29
C LYS A 12 -17.69 -5.47 -1.16
N LEU A 13 -17.71 -4.61 -2.19
CA LEU A 13 -17.02 -3.33 -2.23
C LEU A 13 -15.51 -3.50 -2.03
N THR A 14 -14.92 -4.49 -2.72
CA THR A 14 -13.48 -4.78 -2.58
C THR A 14 -12.74 -4.72 -3.90
N MET A 15 -11.47 -4.34 -3.80
CA MET A 15 -10.49 -4.51 -4.87
C MET A 15 -9.23 -5.09 -4.23
N THR A 16 -8.81 -6.26 -4.69
CA THR A 16 -7.63 -6.95 -4.14
C THR A 16 -6.56 -7.06 -5.20
N VAL A 17 -5.35 -6.66 -4.85
CA VAL A 17 -4.16 -6.83 -5.70
C VAL A 17 -3.32 -7.95 -5.11
N ASP A 18 -3.11 -9.01 -5.89
CA ASP A 18 -2.26 -10.14 -5.51
C ASP A 18 -0.92 -10.01 -6.23
N ALA A 19 0.16 -10.26 -5.51
CA ALA A 19 1.51 -10.22 -6.06
C ALA A 19 2.35 -11.35 -5.48
N GLU A 20 3.33 -11.84 -6.26
CA GLU A 20 4.25 -12.88 -5.83
C GLU A 20 5.68 -12.41 -6.03
N PHE A 21 6.54 -12.75 -5.08
CA PHE A 21 7.93 -12.28 -5.04
C PHE A 21 8.88 -13.43 -4.74
N ASP A 22 10.09 -13.35 -5.30
CA ASP A 22 11.20 -14.24 -4.96
C ASP A 22 11.93 -13.67 -3.74
N ALA A 23 11.26 -13.74 -2.58
CA ALA A 23 11.73 -13.16 -1.33
C ALA A 23 11.02 -13.86 -0.18
N SER A 24 11.62 -13.78 1.03
CA SER A 24 11.00 -14.33 2.24
C SER A 24 9.87 -13.41 2.72
N PRO A 25 8.94 -13.94 3.56
CA PRO A 25 7.92 -13.09 4.17
C PRO A 25 8.51 -11.92 4.96
N GLU A 26 9.65 -12.11 5.62
CA GLU A 26 10.33 -11.06 6.38
C GLU A 26 10.85 -9.94 5.47
N GLN A 27 11.35 -10.30 4.30
CA GLN A 27 11.81 -9.32 3.30
C GLN A 27 10.62 -8.52 2.75
N VAL A 28 9.50 -9.19 2.46
CA VAL A 28 8.28 -8.52 2.01
C VAL A 28 7.70 -7.65 3.11
N TRP A 29 7.74 -8.12 4.37
CA TRP A 29 7.31 -7.32 5.52
C TRP A 29 8.09 -6.02 5.63
N SER A 30 9.40 -6.05 5.38
CA SER A 30 10.25 -4.86 5.47
C SER A 30 9.83 -3.75 4.51
N LEU A 31 9.13 -4.08 3.42
CA LEU A 31 8.60 -3.09 2.47
C LEU A 31 7.54 -2.19 3.10
N TRP A 32 6.88 -2.67 4.15
CA TRP A 32 5.89 -1.91 4.91
C TRP A 32 6.48 -1.29 6.17
N ALA A 33 7.38 -2.01 6.84
CA ALA A 33 7.91 -1.61 8.14
C ALA A 33 9.02 -0.58 8.04
N ASP A 34 9.78 -0.58 6.95
CA ASP A 34 10.86 0.38 6.71
C ASP A 34 10.31 1.55 5.90
N PRO A 35 10.20 2.76 6.49
CA PRO A 35 9.62 3.91 5.77
C PRO A 35 10.40 4.28 4.51
N ARG A 36 11.72 4.02 4.47
CA ARG A 36 12.52 4.31 3.28
C ARG A 36 12.16 3.39 2.11
N LYS A 37 11.87 2.13 2.41
CA LYS A 37 11.41 1.18 1.40
C LYS A 37 9.97 1.47 1.00
N LEU A 38 9.11 1.74 1.98
CA LEU A 38 7.71 2.04 1.74
C LEU A 38 7.54 3.24 0.80
N GLU A 39 8.31 4.30 1.01
CA GLU A 39 8.27 5.49 0.16
C GLU A 39 8.62 5.19 -1.31
N ARG A 40 9.41 4.15 -1.55
CA ARG A 40 9.87 3.82 -2.90
C ARG A 40 8.83 3.11 -3.75
N TRP A 41 7.81 2.53 -3.12
CA TRP A 41 6.82 1.77 -3.90
C TRP A 41 5.36 2.16 -3.63
N TRP A 42 5.05 2.86 -2.53
CA TRP A 42 3.66 3.15 -2.18
C TRP A 42 2.95 4.01 -3.24
N GLY A 43 3.62 4.94 -3.88
CA GLY A 43 3.05 5.71 -4.99
C GLY A 43 3.53 5.16 -6.34
N PRO A 44 2.74 5.34 -7.42
CA PRO A 44 3.24 4.97 -8.75
C PRO A 44 4.47 5.80 -9.13
N PRO A 45 5.27 5.36 -10.12
CA PRO A 45 6.53 6.05 -10.44
C PRO A 45 6.41 7.54 -10.72
N THR A 46 5.26 7.99 -11.25
CA THR A 46 5.02 9.40 -11.54
C THR A 46 4.54 10.20 -10.34
N TYR A 47 4.14 9.52 -9.25
CA TYR A 47 3.64 10.14 -8.02
C TYR A 47 4.28 9.47 -6.80
N PRO A 48 5.60 9.61 -6.61
CA PRO A 48 6.27 8.96 -5.47
C PRO A 48 5.74 9.48 -4.14
N ALA A 49 5.67 8.58 -3.17
CA ALA A 49 5.16 8.89 -1.83
C ALA A 49 6.27 9.39 -0.91
N THR A 50 5.89 10.28 0.01
CA THR A 50 6.71 10.70 1.13
C THR A 50 5.92 10.46 2.42
N PHE A 51 6.48 9.71 3.35
CA PHE A 51 5.86 9.47 4.65
C PHE A 51 6.44 10.42 5.69
N THR A 52 5.63 11.35 6.17
CA THR A 52 6.04 12.30 7.22
C THR A 52 5.98 11.67 8.59
N SER A 53 5.18 10.63 8.76
CA SER A 53 5.15 9.81 9.97
C SER A 53 4.72 8.39 9.63
N LEU A 54 5.24 7.42 10.36
CA LEU A 54 4.84 6.01 10.25
C LEU A 54 5.08 5.32 11.59
N ASP A 55 3.99 4.89 12.22
CA ASP A 55 4.03 4.12 13.45
C ASP A 55 3.26 2.82 13.20
N LEU A 56 3.97 1.80 12.74
CA LEU A 56 3.37 0.52 12.31
C LEU A 56 3.17 -0.40 13.51
N ARG A 57 2.15 -0.08 14.32
CA ARG A 57 1.71 -0.88 15.47
C ARG A 57 0.22 -0.67 15.68
N ALA A 58 -0.43 -1.58 16.39
CA ALA A 58 -1.85 -1.40 16.74
C ALA A 58 -2.05 -0.07 17.46
N GLY A 59 -2.96 0.74 16.96
CA GLY A 59 -3.22 2.08 17.48
C GLY A 59 -2.29 3.17 16.92
N GLY A 60 -1.30 2.80 16.13
CA GLY A 60 -0.40 3.74 15.48
C GLY A 60 -1.04 4.40 14.26
N LYS A 61 -0.36 5.42 13.74
CA LYS A 61 -0.84 6.20 12.59
C LYS A 61 0.30 6.46 11.62
N ALA A 62 -0.08 6.75 10.37
CA ALA A 62 0.84 7.22 9.36
C ALA A 62 0.24 8.41 8.64
N LEU A 63 1.10 9.28 8.14
CA LEU A 63 0.71 10.42 7.33
C LEU A 63 1.66 10.51 6.15
N TYR A 64 1.11 10.65 4.96
CA TYR A 64 1.91 10.69 3.73
C TYR A 64 1.29 11.62 2.70
N TYR A 65 2.08 11.98 1.70
CA TYR A 65 1.61 12.65 0.51
C TYR A 65 2.38 12.09 -0.70
N MET A 66 1.86 12.35 -1.89
CA MET A 66 2.55 12.01 -3.12
C MET A 66 2.96 13.30 -3.82
N THR A 67 3.97 13.21 -4.68
CA THR A 67 4.48 14.37 -5.41
C THR A 67 4.20 14.18 -6.89
N SER A 68 3.52 15.15 -7.50
CA SER A 68 3.20 15.12 -8.93
C SER A 68 4.45 15.34 -9.79
N PRO A 69 4.38 15.04 -11.10
CA PRO A 69 5.49 15.35 -12.02
C PRO A 69 5.91 16.82 -12.03
N ASP A 70 4.99 17.73 -11.67
CA ASP A 70 5.28 19.16 -11.57
C ASP A 70 5.91 19.55 -10.23
N GLY A 71 6.13 18.59 -9.34
CA GLY A 71 6.72 18.84 -8.02
C GLY A 71 5.73 19.29 -6.96
N GLU A 72 4.43 19.30 -7.26
CA GLU A 72 3.40 19.68 -6.30
C GLU A 72 2.95 18.51 -5.45
N ARG A 73 2.61 18.77 -4.19
CA ARG A 73 2.09 17.75 -3.28
C ARG A 73 0.62 17.49 -3.56
N THR A 74 0.25 16.20 -3.57
CA THR A 74 -1.16 15.81 -3.60
C THR A 74 -1.79 16.05 -2.24
N PRO A 75 -3.13 16.01 -2.13
CA PRO A 75 -3.77 15.97 -0.81
C PRO A 75 -3.19 14.82 0.01
N PRO A 76 -2.92 15.02 1.31
CA PRO A 76 -2.31 13.97 2.13
C PRO A 76 -3.22 12.76 2.28
N GLY A 77 -2.59 11.61 2.52
CA GLY A 77 -3.26 10.40 2.95
C GLY A 77 -2.87 10.07 4.38
N TYR A 78 -3.72 9.29 5.07
CA TYR A 78 -3.42 8.83 6.42
C TYR A 78 -3.76 7.36 6.58
N TRP A 79 -3.10 6.71 7.52
CA TRP A 79 -3.44 5.37 7.96
C TRP A 79 -3.74 5.39 9.46
N GLU A 80 -4.74 4.61 9.86
CA GLU A 80 -4.96 4.23 11.26
C GLU A 80 -4.70 2.74 11.33
N ILE A 81 -3.69 2.34 12.07
CA ILE A 81 -3.30 0.94 12.18
C ILE A 81 -4.17 0.25 13.21
N LEU A 82 -4.93 -0.75 12.79
CA LEU A 82 -5.85 -1.49 13.67
C LEU A 82 -5.16 -2.70 14.29
N SER A 83 -4.43 -3.48 13.48
CA SER A 83 -3.70 -4.63 13.99
C SER A 83 -2.46 -4.91 13.13
N VAL A 84 -1.45 -5.50 13.76
CA VAL A 84 -0.19 -5.85 13.09
C VAL A 84 0.25 -7.22 13.60
N GLU A 85 0.44 -8.17 12.69
CA GLU A 85 0.95 -9.51 13.01
C GLU A 85 2.17 -9.79 12.11
N PRO A 86 3.36 -9.32 12.51
CA PRO A 86 4.56 -9.54 11.70
C PRO A 86 4.91 -11.03 11.57
N PRO A 87 5.35 -11.49 10.41
CA PRO A 87 5.45 -10.79 9.13
C PRO A 87 4.27 -11.10 8.21
N ARG A 88 3.07 -11.34 8.73
CA ARG A 88 1.96 -11.94 8.00
C ARG A 88 0.80 -11.02 7.69
N ARG A 89 0.50 -10.04 8.55
CA ARG A 89 -0.77 -9.34 8.40
C ARG A 89 -0.73 -7.91 8.95
N ILE A 90 -1.39 -7.00 8.22
CA ILE A 90 -1.65 -5.63 8.66
C ILE A 90 -3.11 -5.32 8.35
N GLU A 91 -3.85 -4.79 9.30
CA GLU A 91 -5.19 -4.25 9.08
C GLU A 91 -5.17 -2.77 9.43
N MET A 92 -5.63 -1.94 8.52
CA MET A 92 -5.60 -0.50 8.71
C MET A 92 -6.77 0.19 8.02
N ILE A 93 -7.01 1.42 8.41
CA ILE A 93 -7.89 2.35 7.70
C ILE A 93 -7.00 3.25 6.87
N ASP A 94 -7.37 3.46 5.61
CA ASP A 94 -6.66 4.33 4.68
C ASP A 94 -7.63 5.37 4.14
N GLY A 95 -7.26 6.65 4.22
CA GLY A 95 -8.11 7.72 3.78
C GLY A 95 -7.32 8.97 3.40
N PHE A 96 -8.07 9.98 2.93
CA PHE A 96 -7.50 11.29 2.64
C PHE A 96 -7.51 12.15 3.90
N ALA A 97 -6.47 12.97 4.05
CA ALA A 97 -6.30 13.85 5.20
C ALA A 97 -6.28 15.31 4.77
N ASN A 98 -6.55 16.19 5.73
CA ASN A 98 -6.29 17.62 5.61
C ASN A 98 -4.81 17.87 5.87
N ALA A 99 -4.36 19.11 5.61
CA ALA A 99 -2.96 19.48 5.82
C ALA A 99 -2.48 19.25 7.26
N ASP A 100 -3.38 19.31 8.24
CA ASP A 100 -3.06 19.08 9.65
C ASP A 100 -3.10 17.60 10.06
N GLY A 101 -3.38 16.69 9.11
CA GLY A 101 -3.43 15.24 9.34
C GLY A 101 -4.79 14.70 9.77
N THR A 102 -5.80 15.56 9.94
CA THR A 102 -7.15 15.08 10.29
C THR A 102 -7.86 14.53 9.05
N PRO A 103 -8.82 13.58 9.22
CA PRO A 103 -9.56 13.04 8.09
C PRO A 103 -10.26 14.11 7.27
N ASN A 104 -10.15 14.03 5.93
CA ASN A 104 -10.77 14.98 5.02
C ASN A 104 -12.12 14.45 4.53
N GLY A 105 -13.22 15.00 5.07
CA GLY A 105 -14.58 14.57 4.74
C GLY A 105 -15.04 14.94 3.33
N ASP A 106 -14.30 15.80 2.62
CA ASP A 106 -14.65 16.21 1.26
C ASP A 106 -14.14 15.24 0.19
N MET A 107 -13.29 14.29 0.58
CA MET A 107 -12.73 13.30 -0.32
C MET A 107 -13.41 11.94 -0.10
N PRO A 108 -13.39 11.03 -1.12
CA PRO A 108 -14.00 9.72 -0.96
C PRO A 108 -13.24 8.85 0.07
N GLY A 109 -13.97 7.98 0.75
CA GLY A 109 -13.43 7.15 1.80
C GLY A 109 -13.79 7.65 3.19
N PRO A 110 -13.12 7.24 4.28
CA PRO A 110 -12.02 6.26 4.28
C PRO A 110 -12.47 4.83 4.04
N GLY A 111 -11.55 3.98 3.66
CA GLY A 111 -11.78 2.57 3.49
C GLY A 111 -10.82 1.73 4.32
N ALA A 112 -11.04 0.42 4.35
CA ALA A 112 -10.10 -0.49 5.01
C ALA A 112 -9.05 -0.97 4.01
N LEU A 113 -7.85 -1.21 4.51
CA LEU A 113 -6.75 -1.79 3.75
C LEU A 113 -6.23 -2.98 4.55
N ASN A 114 -6.37 -4.17 3.98
CA ASN A 114 -5.95 -5.41 4.64
C ASN A 114 -4.82 -6.04 3.83
N VAL A 115 -3.67 -6.20 4.48
CA VAL A 115 -2.48 -6.77 3.85
C VAL A 115 -2.25 -8.16 4.42
N THR A 116 -2.06 -9.13 3.54
CA THR A 116 -1.73 -10.50 3.90
C THR A 116 -0.43 -10.90 3.21
N ILE A 117 0.50 -11.49 3.96
CA ILE A 117 1.79 -11.93 3.47
C ILE A 117 1.96 -13.39 3.87
N GLU A 118 2.15 -14.27 2.89
CA GLU A 118 2.28 -15.71 3.17
C GLU A 118 3.39 -16.34 2.32
N SER A 119 4.09 -17.30 2.91
CA SER A 119 5.05 -18.13 2.17
C SER A 119 4.29 -19.06 1.24
N ILE A 120 4.71 -19.15 -0.01
CA ILE A 120 4.13 -20.06 -1.01
C ILE A 120 5.15 -21.08 -1.51
N GLY A 121 6.30 -21.17 -0.85
CA GLY A 121 7.38 -22.05 -1.18
C GLY A 121 8.69 -21.48 -0.66
N GLU A 122 9.76 -22.25 -0.79
CA GLU A 122 11.07 -21.80 -0.34
C GLU A 122 11.52 -20.56 -1.09
N GLY A 123 11.76 -19.48 -0.36
CA GLY A 123 12.19 -18.21 -0.93
C GLY A 123 11.12 -17.49 -1.77
N ARG A 124 9.84 -17.87 -1.64
CA ARG A 124 8.75 -17.25 -2.38
C ARG A 124 7.62 -16.84 -1.47
N THR A 125 7.06 -15.68 -1.73
CA THR A 125 6.01 -15.07 -0.89
C THR A 125 4.91 -14.49 -1.76
N ARG A 126 3.67 -14.65 -1.32
CA ARG A 126 2.51 -13.96 -1.89
C ARG A 126 2.09 -12.85 -0.96
N MET A 127 1.80 -11.68 -1.52
CA MET A 127 1.21 -10.56 -0.81
C MET A 127 -0.13 -10.22 -1.45
N SER A 128 -1.16 -10.04 -0.63
CA SER A 128 -2.46 -9.58 -1.08
C SER A 128 -2.78 -8.26 -0.38
N ILE A 129 -3.17 -7.26 -1.15
CA ILE A 129 -3.61 -5.96 -0.63
C ILE A 129 -5.09 -5.83 -0.97
N GLU A 130 -5.94 -5.97 0.04
CA GLU A 130 -7.39 -5.84 -0.12
C GLU A 130 -7.83 -4.44 0.28
N ASN A 131 -8.42 -3.73 -0.69
CA ASN A 131 -9.04 -2.44 -0.44
C ASN A 131 -10.55 -2.67 -0.24
N VAL A 132 -11.09 -2.21 0.88
CA VAL A 132 -12.52 -2.30 1.17
C VAL A 132 -13.08 -0.88 1.17
N PHE A 133 -13.95 -0.59 0.22
CA PHE A 133 -14.53 0.74 0.08
C PHE A 133 -15.73 0.89 1.03
N PRO A 134 -15.98 2.12 1.55
CA PRO A 134 -17.09 2.34 2.50
C PRO A 134 -18.47 2.22 1.87
N ASP A 135 -18.58 2.52 0.58
CA ASP A 135 -19.84 2.41 -0.18
C ASP A 135 -19.56 2.34 -1.68
N ALA A 136 -20.61 2.09 -2.46
CA ALA A 136 -20.49 1.95 -3.91
C ALA A 136 -20.05 3.25 -4.58
N ALA A 137 -20.49 4.40 -4.08
CA ALA A 137 -20.12 5.70 -4.64
C ALA A 137 -18.63 5.97 -4.48
N ALA A 138 -18.07 5.68 -3.29
CA ALA A 138 -16.64 5.83 -3.04
C ALA A 138 -15.83 4.88 -3.93
N MET A 139 -16.27 3.64 -4.08
CA MET A 139 -15.60 2.67 -4.95
C MET A 139 -15.56 3.16 -6.39
N GLU A 140 -16.70 3.61 -6.92
CA GLU A 140 -16.78 4.13 -8.27
C GLU A 140 -15.88 5.34 -8.47
N GLN A 141 -15.90 6.28 -7.53
CA GLN A 141 -15.09 7.50 -7.61
C GLN A 141 -13.59 7.21 -7.55
N LEU A 142 -13.16 6.36 -6.63
CA LEU A 142 -11.73 6.02 -6.48
C LEU A 142 -11.22 5.24 -7.69
N LEU A 143 -12.00 4.31 -8.23
CA LEU A 143 -11.62 3.58 -9.42
C LEU A 143 -11.56 4.52 -10.64
N ALA A 144 -12.47 5.48 -10.73
CA ALA A 144 -12.44 6.50 -11.79
C ALA A 144 -11.20 7.40 -11.69
N MET A 145 -10.65 7.59 -10.48
CA MET A 145 -9.42 8.34 -10.26
C MET A 145 -8.17 7.55 -10.63
N GLY A 146 -8.30 6.29 -11.05
CA GLY A 146 -7.18 5.46 -11.49
C GLY A 146 -6.53 4.62 -10.40
N GLN A 147 -7.26 4.32 -9.31
CA GLN A 147 -6.71 3.56 -8.19
C GLN A 147 -6.18 2.19 -8.59
N GLU A 148 -6.88 1.48 -9.47
CA GLU A 148 -6.45 0.14 -9.91
C GLU A 148 -5.08 0.19 -10.60
N GLU A 149 -4.95 1.04 -11.60
CA GLU A 149 -3.69 1.14 -12.36
C GLU A 149 -2.57 1.71 -11.49
N GLY A 150 -2.89 2.70 -10.66
CA GLY A 150 -1.92 3.27 -9.71
C GLY A 150 -1.39 2.22 -8.74
N MET A 151 -2.25 1.37 -8.20
CA MET A 151 -1.85 0.31 -7.28
C MET A 151 -0.98 -0.74 -7.98
N LYS A 152 -1.34 -1.12 -9.21
CA LYS A 152 -0.54 -2.06 -9.99
C LYS A 152 0.85 -1.52 -10.28
N GLN A 153 0.95 -0.25 -10.65
CA GLN A 153 2.24 0.40 -10.92
C GLN A 153 3.07 0.54 -9.64
N ALA A 154 2.42 0.87 -8.53
CA ALA A 154 3.10 0.97 -7.23
C ALA A 154 3.72 -0.37 -6.85
N VAL A 155 2.93 -1.44 -6.82
CA VAL A 155 3.38 -2.79 -6.48
C VAL A 155 4.43 -3.28 -7.48
N GLY A 156 4.33 -2.89 -8.74
CA GLY A 156 5.30 -3.24 -9.78
C GLY A 156 6.72 -2.75 -9.53
N GLN A 157 6.91 -1.81 -8.62
CA GLN A 157 8.24 -1.28 -8.27
C GLN A 157 8.96 -2.14 -7.24
N ILE A 158 8.26 -3.07 -6.60
CA ILE A 158 8.81 -3.85 -5.49
C ILE A 158 9.94 -4.78 -5.91
N ASP A 159 9.84 -5.41 -7.07
CA ASP A 159 10.88 -6.35 -7.53
C ASP A 159 12.26 -5.72 -7.55
N ALA A 160 12.37 -4.46 -7.98
CA ALA A 160 13.65 -3.74 -8.01
C ALA A 160 14.20 -3.51 -6.60
N ILE A 161 13.34 -3.22 -5.63
CA ILE A 161 13.76 -3.01 -4.24
C ILE A 161 14.28 -4.32 -3.65
N LEU A 162 13.56 -5.42 -3.87
CA LEU A 162 13.98 -6.74 -3.39
C LEU A 162 15.27 -7.21 -4.04
N ALA A 163 15.48 -6.91 -5.31
CA ALA A 163 16.71 -7.23 -6.01
C ALA A 163 17.92 -6.51 -5.40
N GLU A 164 17.74 -5.24 -5.00
CA GLU A 164 18.79 -4.48 -4.31
C GLU A 164 19.10 -5.08 -2.93
N ASP A 165 18.07 -5.50 -2.19
CA ASP A 165 18.24 -6.16 -0.88
C ASP A 165 19.03 -7.45 -1.02
N HIS A 166 18.73 -8.28 -2.04
CA HIS A 166 19.45 -9.51 -2.31
C HIS A 166 20.91 -9.25 -2.66
N ALA A 167 21.19 -8.23 -3.48
CA ALA A 167 22.53 -7.85 -3.84
C ALA A 167 23.35 -7.39 -2.62
N THR A 168 22.70 -6.68 -1.69
CA THR A 168 23.33 -6.22 -0.45
C THR A 168 23.66 -7.40 0.48
N ILE A 169 22.74 -8.36 0.60
CA ILE A 169 22.95 -9.57 1.42
C ILE A 169 24.06 -10.45 0.84
N ALA A 170 24.17 -10.54 -0.49
CA ALA A 170 25.15 -11.38 -1.18
C ALA A 170 26.59 -10.83 -1.07
N ARG A 171 26.76 -9.61 -0.63
CA ARG A 171 28.08 -9.00 -0.41
C ARG A 171 28.57 -9.29 1.00
#